data_eab3d0f4843048f44a5c23db5b92b03b
#
_entry.id   eab3d0f4843048f44a5c23db5b92b03b
#
_cell.length_a   1.000
_cell.length_b   1.000
_cell.length_c   1.000
_cell.angle_alpha   90.00
_cell.angle_beta   90.00
_cell.angle_gamma   90.00
#
_symmetry.space_group_name_H-M   'P 1'
#
loop_
_entity.id
_entity.type
_entity.pdbx_description
1 polymer ?
#
loop_
_entity_poly.entity_id
_entity_poly.type
_entity_poly.pdbx_seq_one_letter_code
_entity_poly.pdbx_strand_id
1 'polypeptide(L)'
;AMDLARQFRAASVPVAIGGFHVSGCLAMLPEPPPDIKEALDLGITLYAGEAEGRMDIFLRDMAAGAAKPIYNYMNDLPEMAAATYPILPRETVTRVAGHYASFDAGRGCPFQCSFCTIINVQGRKSRYRTADDVEGIVRANAAQGITRFFVTDDNFARNKNWEPILDRLIELRERDGFRI
;
A
#
# COMPACT_ATOMS: atom_id res chain seq x y z
N ALA A 1 -12.98 -10.43 -3.78
CA ALA A 1 -12.21 -10.87 -2.59
C ALA A 1 -12.99 -11.93 -1.80
N MET A 2 -14.26 -11.65 -1.43
CA MET A 2 -15.06 -12.60 -0.59
C MET A 2 -15.23 -13.98 -1.21
N ASP A 3 -15.48 -14.11 -2.52
CA ASP A 3 -15.63 -15.43 -3.17
C ASP A 3 -14.38 -16.31 -3.02
N LEU A 4 -13.21 -15.72 -3.14
CA LEU A 4 -11.94 -16.41 -2.93
C LEU A 4 -11.75 -16.74 -1.44
N ALA A 5 -12.05 -15.79 -0.56
CA ALA A 5 -11.90 -15.96 0.88
C ALA A 5 -12.77 -17.11 1.42
N ARG A 6 -14.02 -17.25 0.95
CA ARG A 6 -14.91 -18.38 1.31
C ARG A 6 -14.30 -19.73 0.95
N GLN A 7 -13.67 -19.84 -0.23
CA GLN A 7 -13.04 -21.09 -0.67
C GLN A 7 -11.86 -21.47 0.23
N PHE A 8 -10.99 -20.52 0.56
CA PHE A 8 -9.88 -20.77 1.48
C PHE A 8 -10.37 -21.12 2.89
N ARG A 9 -11.39 -20.42 3.40
CA ARG A 9 -11.97 -20.75 4.71
C ARG A 9 -12.61 -22.13 4.72
N ALA A 10 -13.31 -22.53 3.66
CA ALA A 10 -13.87 -23.88 3.52
C ALA A 10 -12.78 -24.97 3.51
N ALA A 11 -11.58 -24.63 3.04
CA ALA A 11 -10.40 -25.50 3.09
C ALA A 11 -9.62 -25.39 4.43
N SER A 12 -10.18 -24.75 5.45
CA SER A 12 -9.56 -24.52 6.76
C SER A 12 -8.25 -23.70 6.71
N VAL A 13 -8.06 -22.91 5.65
CA VAL A 13 -6.92 -22.01 5.53
C VAL A 13 -7.25 -20.68 6.24
N PRO A 14 -6.37 -20.19 7.13
CA PRO A 14 -6.54 -18.87 7.71
C PRO A 14 -6.53 -17.77 6.64
N VAL A 15 -7.48 -16.84 6.74
CA VAL A 15 -7.63 -15.76 5.75
C VAL A 15 -7.63 -14.42 6.45
N ALA A 16 -6.96 -13.46 5.86
CA ALA A 16 -7.07 -12.06 6.24
C ALA A 16 -7.39 -11.20 5.02
N ILE A 17 -8.16 -10.15 5.22
CA ILE A 17 -8.51 -9.15 4.21
C ILE A 17 -8.15 -7.77 4.76
N GLY A 18 -7.44 -6.99 3.96
CA GLY A 18 -7.08 -5.62 4.29
C GLY A 18 -7.25 -4.67 3.13
N GLY A 19 -6.55 -3.54 3.20
CA GLY A 19 -6.51 -2.54 2.15
C GLY A 19 -7.53 -1.43 2.31
N PHE A 20 -7.65 -0.62 1.28
CA PHE A 20 -8.36 0.65 1.32
C PHE A 20 -9.86 0.50 1.64
N HIS A 21 -10.50 -0.54 1.11
CA HIS A 21 -11.92 -0.81 1.35
C HIS A 21 -12.19 -1.12 2.84
N VAL A 22 -11.46 -2.07 3.41
CA VAL A 22 -11.60 -2.44 4.83
C VAL A 22 -11.33 -1.23 5.73
N SER A 23 -10.23 -0.55 5.48
CA SER A 23 -9.85 0.65 6.24
C SER A 23 -10.91 1.75 6.14
N GLY A 24 -11.41 2.00 4.93
CA GLY A 24 -12.46 3.00 4.69
C GLY A 24 -13.79 2.67 5.36
N CYS A 25 -14.22 1.41 5.27
CA CYS A 25 -15.44 0.97 5.94
C CYS A 25 -15.36 1.15 7.46
N LEU A 26 -14.25 0.74 8.07
CA LEU A 26 -14.06 0.87 9.53
C LEU A 26 -13.87 2.32 9.99
N ALA A 27 -13.37 3.22 9.11
CA ALA A 27 -13.15 4.63 9.45
C ALA A 27 -14.38 5.50 9.27
N MET A 28 -15.22 5.21 8.28
CA MET A 28 -16.19 6.17 7.76
C MET A 28 -17.64 5.75 7.98
N LEU A 29 -17.89 4.47 8.23
CA LEU A 29 -19.25 3.97 8.40
C LEU A 29 -19.56 3.75 9.89
N PRO A 30 -20.76 4.12 10.35
CA PRO A 30 -21.19 3.89 11.74
C PRO A 30 -21.32 2.41 12.06
N GLU A 31 -21.63 1.59 11.04
CA GLU A 31 -21.69 0.14 11.15
C GLU A 31 -20.97 -0.50 9.95
N PRO A 32 -20.31 -1.65 10.16
CA PRO A 32 -19.71 -2.40 9.07
C PRO A 32 -20.77 -2.83 8.03
N PRO A 33 -20.47 -2.67 6.72
CA PRO A 33 -21.35 -3.13 5.65
C PRO A 33 -21.44 -4.66 5.60
N PRO A 34 -22.40 -5.22 4.84
CA PRO A 34 -22.68 -6.67 4.84
C PRO A 34 -21.49 -7.56 4.54
N ASP A 35 -20.63 -7.16 3.60
CA ASP A 35 -19.43 -7.91 3.23
C ASP A 35 -18.37 -7.92 4.35
N ILE A 36 -18.23 -6.85 5.10
CA ILE A 36 -17.34 -6.78 6.26
C ILE A 36 -17.91 -7.59 7.44
N LYS A 37 -19.23 -7.54 7.67
CA LYS A 37 -19.90 -8.39 8.67
C LYS A 37 -19.73 -9.85 8.32
N GLU A 38 -20.00 -10.24 7.08
CA GLU A 38 -19.80 -11.61 6.59
C GLU A 38 -18.35 -12.10 6.76
N ALA A 39 -17.37 -11.24 6.48
CA ALA A 39 -15.96 -11.61 6.66
C ALA A 39 -15.67 -11.97 8.13
N LEU A 40 -16.17 -11.19 9.08
CA LEU A 40 -16.02 -11.47 10.51
C LEU A 40 -16.75 -12.75 10.93
N ASP A 41 -17.97 -12.97 10.44
CA ASP A 41 -18.77 -14.17 10.73
C ASP A 41 -18.10 -15.46 10.22
N LEU A 42 -17.37 -15.37 9.10
CA LEU A 42 -16.57 -16.46 8.55
C LEU A 42 -15.22 -16.64 9.27
N GLY A 43 -14.92 -15.86 10.30
CA GLY A 43 -13.65 -15.91 11.01
C GLY A 43 -12.47 -15.42 10.14
N ILE A 44 -12.73 -14.51 9.22
CA ILE A 44 -11.70 -13.84 8.43
C ILE A 44 -11.18 -12.67 9.25
N THR A 45 -9.86 -12.57 9.34
CA THR A 45 -9.21 -11.43 10.03
C THR A 45 -9.25 -10.19 9.15
N LEU A 46 -9.66 -9.07 9.71
CA LEU A 46 -9.60 -7.77 9.04
C LEU A 46 -8.32 -7.01 9.42
N TYR A 47 -7.69 -6.41 8.42
CA TYR A 47 -6.51 -5.57 8.62
C TYR A 47 -6.77 -4.17 8.09
N ALA A 48 -6.81 -3.18 8.98
CA ALA A 48 -7.03 -1.77 8.65
C ALA A 48 -5.79 -0.93 8.97
N GLY A 49 -5.47 -0.02 8.08
CA GLY A 49 -4.28 0.81 8.13
C GLY A 49 -3.16 0.30 7.23
N GLU A 50 -1.97 0.80 7.46
CA GLU A 50 -0.77 0.50 6.66
C GLU A 50 0.03 -0.64 7.31
N ALA A 51 0.67 -1.46 6.48
CA ALA A 51 1.29 -2.72 6.92
C ALA A 51 2.76 -2.57 7.34
N GLU A 52 3.40 -1.48 6.96
CA GLU A 52 4.81 -1.23 7.21
C GLU A 52 5.11 -1.27 8.72
N GLY A 53 6.11 -2.09 9.09
CA GLY A 53 6.51 -2.31 10.49
C GLY A 53 5.50 -3.06 11.37
N ARG A 54 4.40 -3.60 10.80
CA ARG A 54 3.35 -4.32 11.53
C ARG A 54 3.16 -5.77 11.09
N MET A 55 3.68 -6.13 9.92
CA MET A 55 3.45 -7.46 9.33
C MET A 55 4.01 -8.60 10.18
N ASP A 56 5.13 -8.42 10.85
CA ASP A 56 5.75 -9.47 11.66
C ASP A 56 4.84 -9.92 12.81
N ILE A 57 4.22 -8.98 13.50
CA ILE A 57 3.27 -9.28 14.59
C ILE A 57 2.06 -10.00 14.03
N PHE A 58 1.48 -9.45 12.97
CA PHE A 58 0.31 -10.03 12.32
C PHE A 58 0.56 -11.46 11.81
N LEU A 59 1.65 -11.68 11.08
CA LEU A 59 2.00 -13.01 10.55
C LEU A 59 2.30 -14.03 11.66
N ARG A 60 2.93 -13.59 12.74
CA ARG A 60 3.19 -14.45 13.90
C ARG A 60 1.88 -14.91 14.54
N ASP A 61 0.94 -13.99 14.77
CA ASP A 61 -0.37 -14.30 15.35
C ASP A 61 -1.16 -15.24 14.43
N MET A 62 -1.13 -15.00 13.11
CA MET A 62 -1.76 -15.87 12.10
C MET A 62 -1.17 -17.29 12.15
N ALA A 63 0.16 -17.42 12.17
CA ALA A 63 0.85 -18.70 12.20
C ALA A 63 0.59 -19.48 13.51
N ALA A 64 0.41 -18.77 14.62
CA ALA A 64 0.09 -19.35 15.92
C ALA A 64 -1.40 -19.71 16.08
N GLY A 65 -2.27 -19.39 15.12
CA GLY A 65 -3.71 -19.53 15.24
C GLY A 65 -4.34 -18.59 16.29
N ALA A 66 -3.63 -17.54 16.66
CA ALA A 66 -4.01 -16.56 17.68
C ALA A 66 -4.39 -15.19 17.08
N ALA A 67 -4.72 -15.16 15.78
CA ALA A 67 -5.06 -13.94 15.10
C ALA A 67 -6.31 -13.28 15.70
N LYS A 68 -6.24 -11.96 15.87
CA LYS A 68 -7.37 -11.15 16.31
C LYS A 68 -8.38 -11.02 15.16
N PRO A 69 -9.68 -10.84 15.48
CA PRO A 69 -10.67 -10.56 14.42
C PRO A 69 -10.34 -9.30 13.63
N ILE A 70 -9.82 -8.26 14.29
CA ILE A 70 -9.48 -6.98 13.65
C ILE A 70 -8.12 -6.50 14.16
N TYR A 71 -7.22 -6.19 13.24
CA TYR A 71 -6.02 -5.38 13.45
C TYR A 71 -6.29 -3.98 12.88
N ASN A 72 -6.30 -2.97 13.75
CA ASN A 72 -6.58 -1.60 13.36
C ASN A 72 -5.40 -0.68 13.72
N TYR A 73 -4.65 -0.27 12.70
CA TYR A 73 -3.49 0.63 12.83
C TYR A 73 -3.73 2.00 12.19
N MET A 74 -4.99 2.39 11.97
CA MET A 74 -5.31 3.63 11.29
C MET A 74 -4.90 4.90 12.03
N ASN A 75 -4.72 4.82 13.36
CA ASN A 75 -4.24 5.91 14.20
C ASN A 75 -2.72 5.87 14.43
N ASP A 76 -2.03 4.88 13.87
CA ASP A 76 -0.59 4.66 14.01
C ASP A 76 0.02 4.42 12.63
N LEU A 77 0.08 5.48 11.85
CA LEU A 77 0.54 5.46 10.46
C LEU A 77 2.07 5.56 10.40
N PRO A 78 2.74 4.69 9.64
CA PRO A 78 4.20 4.68 9.55
C PRO A 78 4.73 5.89 8.79
N GLU A 79 5.97 6.29 9.07
CA GLU A 79 6.69 7.21 8.21
C GLU A 79 7.04 6.53 6.88
N MET A 80 7.12 7.35 5.82
CA MET A 80 7.39 6.85 4.46
C MET A 80 8.88 6.91 4.10
N ALA A 81 9.63 7.85 4.69
CA ALA A 81 11.06 7.96 4.48
C ALA A 81 11.77 6.68 4.95
N ALA A 82 12.63 6.13 4.12
CA ALA A 82 13.33 4.86 4.34
C ALA A 82 12.42 3.63 4.56
N ALA A 83 11.11 3.75 4.36
CA ALA A 83 10.21 2.62 4.47
C ALA A 83 10.48 1.60 3.34
N THR A 84 10.54 0.33 3.72
CA THR A 84 10.74 -0.76 2.78
C THR A 84 9.67 -0.73 1.69
N TYR A 85 10.10 -0.87 0.44
CA TYR A 85 9.23 -0.99 -0.71
C TYR A 85 9.33 -2.40 -1.29
N PRO A 86 8.21 -3.10 -1.52
CA PRO A 86 8.24 -4.44 -2.09
C PRO A 86 8.61 -4.37 -3.59
N ILE A 87 9.71 -4.99 -3.97
CA ILE A 87 10.11 -5.15 -5.35
C ILE A 87 9.56 -6.49 -5.85
N LEU A 88 8.59 -6.43 -6.75
CA LEU A 88 8.01 -7.63 -7.34
C LEU A 88 8.96 -8.23 -8.39
N PRO A 89 9.03 -9.58 -8.49
CA PRO A 89 9.77 -10.23 -9.56
C PRO A 89 9.28 -9.78 -10.94
N ARG A 90 10.21 -9.65 -11.90
CA ARG A 90 9.90 -9.23 -13.28
C ARG A 90 8.76 -10.00 -13.91
N GLU A 91 8.74 -11.32 -13.73
CA GLU A 91 7.69 -12.19 -14.31
C GLU A 91 6.30 -11.80 -13.79
N THR A 92 6.21 -11.47 -12.48
CA THR A 92 4.95 -11.01 -11.86
C THR A 92 4.54 -9.67 -12.44
N VAL A 93 5.46 -8.69 -12.52
CA VAL A 93 5.17 -7.37 -13.11
C VAL A 93 4.73 -7.51 -14.57
N THR A 94 5.43 -8.31 -15.36
CA THR A 94 5.10 -8.52 -16.78
C THR A 94 3.71 -9.15 -16.95
N ARG A 95 3.37 -10.11 -16.11
CA ARG A 95 2.07 -10.80 -16.16
C ARG A 95 0.89 -9.93 -15.78
N VAL A 96 1.03 -9.07 -14.75
CA VAL A 96 -0.10 -8.33 -14.18
C VAL A 96 -0.18 -6.87 -14.65
N ALA A 97 0.93 -6.26 -15.02
CA ALA A 97 1.04 -4.84 -15.37
C ALA A 97 1.82 -4.58 -16.66
N GLY A 98 2.04 -5.60 -17.49
CA GLY A 98 2.81 -5.49 -18.74
C GLY A 98 4.28 -5.22 -18.44
N HIS A 99 4.71 -3.98 -18.56
CA HIS A 99 6.12 -3.59 -18.32
C HIS A 99 6.22 -2.39 -17.35
N TYR A 100 5.15 -2.11 -16.60
CA TYR A 100 5.13 -1.00 -15.66
C TYR A 100 5.28 -1.49 -14.22
N ALA A 101 6.24 -0.96 -13.49
CA ALA A 101 6.20 -0.97 -12.05
C ALA A 101 5.46 0.28 -11.55
N SER A 102 4.87 0.21 -10.38
CA SER A 102 4.25 1.38 -9.75
C SER A 102 4.91 1.66 -8.41
N PHE A 103 4.93 2.91 -8.00
CA PHE A 103 5.31 3.30 -6.65
C PHE A 103 4.52 4.54 -6.21
N ASP A 104 4.37 4.70 -4.90
CA ASP A 104 3.88 5.91 -4.27
C ASP A 104 5.04 6.79 -3.81
N ALA A 105 4.96 8.09 -4.06
CA ALA A 105 5.91 9.06 -3.53
C ALA A 105 5.47 9.63 -2.18
N GLY A 106 4.21 9.43 -1.80
CA GLY A 106 3.70 9.86 -0.51
C GLY A 106 2.27 9.42 -0.24
N ARG A 107 1.87 9.48 1.03
CA ARG A 107 0.54 9.12 1.53
C ARG A 107 0.01 10.17 2.50
N GLY A 108 -1.32 10.15 2.71
CA GLY A 108 -2.01 11.13 3.52
C GLY A 108 -2.16 12.48 2.80
N CYS A 109 -3.08 13.32 3.22
CA CYS A 109 -3.34 14.59 2.56
C CYS A 109 -3.85 15.63 3.58
N PRO A 110 -3.29 16.85 3.63
CA PRO A 110 -3.76 17.90 4.54
C PRO A 110 -5.02 18.61 4.03
N PHE A 111 -5.38 18.44 2.75
CA PHE A 111 -6.53 19.09 2.17
C PHE A 111 -7.84 18.40 2.60
N GLN A 112 -8.94 19.15 2.55
CA GLN A 112 -10.25 18.70 3.03
C GLN A 112 -11.28 18.69 1.90
N CYS A 113 -10.94 18.04 0.79
CA CYS A 113 -11.89 17.87 -0.31
C CYS A 113 -13.09 17.03 0.15
N SER A 114 -14.31 17.52 -0.04
CA SER A 114 -15.54 16.92 0.49
C SER A 114 -15.82 15.51 -0.04
N PHE A 115 -15.29 15.17 -1.20
CA PHE A 115 -15.47 13.87 -1.87
C PHE A 115 -14.35 12.88 -1.56
N CYS A 116 -13.27 13.31 -0.92
CA CYS A 116 -12.03 12.52 -0.82
C CYS A 116 -12.00 11.66 0.44
N THR A 117 -11.76 10.36 0.26
CA THR A 117 -11.66 9.39 1.35
C THR A 117 -10.23 9.23 1.89
N ILE A 118 -9.22 9.73 1.18
CA ILE A 118 -7.80 9.58 1.50
C ILE A 118 -7.48 10.02 2.92
N ILE A 119 -7.99 11.18 3.32
CA ILE A 119 -7.74 11.76 4.66
C ILE A 119 -8.27 10.88 5.80
N ASN A 120 -9.26 10.04 5.53
CA ASN A 120 -9.86 9.16 6.53
C ASN A 120 -9.12 7.82 6.63
N VAL A 121 -8.41 7.41 5.59
CA VAL A 121 -7.68 6.13 5.52
C VAL A 121 -6.17 6.32 5.71
N GLN A 122 -5.59 7.30 5.05
CA GLN A 122 -4.13 7.56 5.08
C GLN A 122 -3.74 8.74 5.98
N GLY A 123 -4.72 9.36 6.65
CA GLY A 123 -4.50 10.44 7.59
C GLY A 123 -4.39 11.83 6.94
N ARG A 124 -4.42 12.85 7.80
CA ARG A 124 -4.41 14.27 7.42
C ARG A 124 -3.02 14.91 7.35
N LYS A 125 -1.97 14.13 7.58
CA LYS A 125 -0.58 14.58 7.47
C LYS A 125 0.04 13.93 6.22
N SER A 126 0.61 14.75 5.34
CA SER A 126 1.41 14.22 4.24
C SER A 126 2.68 13.57 4.78
N ARG A 127 2.89 12.32 4.42
CA ARG A 127 4.10 11.53 4.67
C ARG A 127 4.66 11.19 3.30
N TYR A 128 5.96 11.28 3.10
CA TYR A 128 6.54 11.18 1.77
C TYR A 128 7.91 10.51 1.77
N ARG A 129 8.22 9.90 0.65
CA ARG A 129 9.54 9.36 0.34
C ARG A 129 10.49 10.47 -0.03
N THR A 130 11.76 10.23 0.18
CA THR A 130 12.84 11.09 -0.29
C THR A 130 13.17 10.78 -1.76
N ALA A 131 13.98 11.65 -2.39
CA ALA A 131 14.51 11.37 -3.73
C ALA A 131 15.38 10.11 -3.75
N ASP A 132 16.12 9.84 -2.68
CA ASP A 132 16.96 8.63 -2.56
C ASP A 132 16.10 7.35 -2.44
N ASP A 133 14.98 7.40 -1.72
CA ASP A 133 14.03 6.28 -1.66
C ASP A 133 13.49 5.94 -3.06
N VAL A 134 13.08 6.98 -3.81
CA VAL A 134 12.55 6.82 -5.17
C VAL A 134 13.63 6.30 -6.12
N GLU A 135 14.85 6.83 -6.06
CA GLU A 135 15.98 6.31 -6.83
C GLU A 135 16.23 4.83 -6.52
N GLY A 136 16.22 4.44 -5.25
CA GLY A 136 16.39 3.05 -4.84
C GLY A 136 15.34 2.13 -5.47
N ILE A 137 14.06 2.55 -5.47
CA ILE A 137 12.96 1.80 -6.10
C ILE A 137 13.17 1.67 -7.62
N VAL A 138 13.51 2.77 -8.28
CA VAL A 138 13.76 2.79 -9.73
C VAL A 138 14.93 1.88 -10.10
N ARG A 139 16.06 2.00 -9.40
CA ARG A 139 17.24 1.16 -9.67
C ARG A 139 16.98 -0.33 -9.42
N ALA A 140 16.30 -0.68 -8.34
CA ALA A 140 15.96 -2.07 -8.05
C ALA A 140 15.07 -2.70 -9.12
N ASN A 141 14.12 -1.95 -9.66
CA ASN A 141 13.28 -2.41 -10.78
C ASN A 141 14.08 -2.45 -12.10
N ALA A 142 14.90 -1.43 -12.37
CA ALA A 142 15.74 -1.37 -13.58
C ALA A 142 16.76 -2.53 -13.63
N ALA A 143 17.28 -2.97 -12.49
CA ALA A 143 18.17 -4.13 -12.42
C ALA A 143 17.50 -5.44 -12.91
N GLN A 144 16.16 -5.51 -12.88
CA GLN A 144 15.37 -6.59 -13.47
C GLN A 144 14.91 -6.30 -14.91
N GLY A 145 15.31 -5.16 -15.49
CA GLY A 145 14.89 -4.73 -16.84
C GLY A 145 13.50 -4.07 -16.88
N ILE A 146 12.97 -3.63 -15.75
CA ILE A 146 11.72 -2.85 -15.66
C ILE A 146 12.10 -1.37 -15.55
N THR A 147 11.84 -0.63 -16.63
CA THR A 147 12.25 0.78 -16.75
C THR A 147 11.10 1.74 -16.99
N ARG A 148 9.86 1.26 -16.89
CA ARG A 148 8.66 2.08 -17.01
C ARG A 148 7.94 2.12 -15.68
N PHE A 149 7.55 3.32 -15.25
CA PHE A 149 6.98 3.54 -13.94
C PHE A 149 5.67 4.32 -14.02
N PHE A 150 4.78 3.99 -13.11
CA PHE A 150 3.57 4.74 -12.85
C PHE A 150 3.58 5.21 -11.39
N VAL A 151 3.49 6.51 -11.18
CA VAL A 151 3.41 7.07 -9.82
C VAL A 151 1.95 7.03 -9.36
N THR A 152 1.68 6.27 -8.31
CA THR A 152 0.32 6.04 -7.77
C THR A 152 -0.07 7.05 -6.70
N ASP A 153 0.48 8.25 -6.74
CA ASP A 153 0.21 9.28 -5.75
C ASP A 153 -1.10 10.00 -6.05
N ASP A 154 -1.96 10.16 -5.05
CA ASP A 154 -3.25 10.85 -5.19
C ASP A 154 -3.10 12.33 -5.50
N ASN A 155 -2.01 12.93 -5.05
CA ASN A 155 -1.64 14.31 -5.32
C ASN A 155 -0.14 14.48 -5.14
N PHE A 156 0.62 14.24 -6.20
CA PHE A 156 2.08 14.29 -6.17
C PHE A 156 2.61 15.67 -5.72
N ALA A 157 1.96 16.76 -6.14
CA ALA A 157 2.40 18.13 -5.80
C ALA A 157 2.28 18.49 -4.31
N ARG A 158 1.54 17.70 -3.48
CA ARG A 158 1.54 17.89 -2.02
C ARG A 158 2.82 17.42 -1.35
N ASN A 159 3.60 16.60 -2.03
CA ASN A 159 4.87 16.09 -1.54
C ASN A 159 5.90 17.23 -1.52
N LYS A 160 6.46 17.54 -0.34
CA LYS A 160 7.49 18.57 -0.22
C LYS A 160 8.77 18.27 -1.00
N ASN A 161 8.98 17.01 -1.35
CA ASN A 161 10.14 16.53 -2.11
C ASN A 161 9.83 16.35 -3.61
N TRP A 162 8.73 16.91 -4.11
CA TRP A 162 8.32 16.67 -5.49
C TRP A 162 9.38 17.16 -6.50
N GLU A 163 9.96 18.34 -6.30
CA GLU A 163 11.05 18.87 -7.15
C GLU A 163 12.30 17.99 -7.07
N PRO A 164 12.92 17.74 -5.89
CA PRO A 164 14.06 16.84 -5.78
C PRO A 164 13.80 15.43 -6.35
N ILE A 165 12.58 14.90 -6.25
CA ILE A 165 12.22 13.61 -6.85
C ILE A 165 12.25 13.71 -8.38
N LEU A 166 11.63 14.74 -8.96
CA LEU A 166 11.63 14.93 -10.41
C LEU A 166 13.03 15.18 -10.95
N ASP A 167 13.82 16.02 -10.30
CA ASP A 167 15.22 16.28 -10.69
C ASP A 167 16.02 14.97 -10.70
N ARG A 168 15.88 14.15 -9.64
CA ARG A 168 16.55 12.84 -9.58
C ARG A 168 16.08 11.90 -10.68
N LEU A 169 14.79 11.88 -11.03
CA LEU A 169 14.27 11.07 -12.13
C LEU A 169 14.79 11.56 -13.50
N ILE A 170 14.94 12.87 -13.67
CA ILE A 170 15.55 13.46 -14.88
C ILE A 170 17.03 13.04 -14.98
N GLU A 171 17.80 13.17 -13.90
CA GLU A 171 19.18 12.71 -13.85
C GLU A 171 19.34 11.22 -14.23
N LEU A 172 18.48 10.36 -13.67
CA LEU A 172 18.47 8.93 -13.99
C LEU A 172 18.17 8.66 -15.45
N ARG A 173 17.25 9.42 -16.04
CA ARG A 173 16.92 9.33 -17.45
C ARG A 173 18.09 9.78 -18.34
N GLU A 174 18.68 10.92 -18.04
CA GLU A 174 19.72 11.53 -18.89
C GLU A 174 21.06 10.83 -18.75
N ARG A 175 21.47 10.48 -17.54
CA ARG A 175 22.76 9.88 -17.25
C ARG A 175 22.77 8.37 -17.45
N ASP A 176 21.73 7.70 -16.98
CA ASP A 176 21.66 6.24 -16.91
C ASP A 176 20.78 5.63 -18.01
N GLY A 177 20.12 6.45 -18.82
CA GLY A 177 19.31 6.02 -19.97
C GLY A 177 17.99 5.34 -19.59
N PHE A 178 17.50 5.54 -18.37
CA PHE A 178 16.23 4.97 -17.94
C PHE A 178 15.06 5.64 -18.67
N ARG A 179 14.04 4.87 -18.98
CA ARG A 179 12.80 5.35 -19.59
C ARG A 179 11.76 5.57 -18.49
N ILE A 180 11.88 6.66 -17.79
CA ILE A 180 10.98 7.05 -16.72
C ILE A 180 9.95 8.05 -17.25
#